data_1c6820ccb094d332248d98c7bec8e165
#
_entry.id   1c6820ccb094d332248d98c7bec8e165
#
_cell.length_a   1.000
_cell.length_b   1.000
_cell.length_c   1.000
_cell.angle_alpha   90.00
_cell.angle_beta   90.00
_cell.angle_gamma   90.00
#
_symmetry.space_group_name_H-M   'P 1'
#
loop_
_entity.id
_entity.type
_entity.pdbx_description
1 polymer ?
#
loop_
_entity_poly.entity_id
_entity_poly.type
_entity_poly.pdbx_seq_one_letter_code
_entity_poly.pdbx_strand_id
1 'polypeptide(L)'
;MLPEREDLMIRPIDPRARLAVDLYNWGISRGLASDDGEEVLLEAGTRALPFGEMTLAVEPSQYLWGGYRFKRFIPVGEFITRGLGNRYRQAGVGAALAAEVEPVESGPAAEAARKRIPPRVKVPLTAFVRFAEPLDGVVQGKIQGRIELYAADQTMTVRVRERDVPLELEPSAVLAYGLEGAPVWDFEIAGFRFADPQRIFGDGLIMMHPYRRGRIPVVLVHGTASSPARWAELYNEVMHDPLLEGRYQIWLFQYNTGQPILYSAMLLRRALASVVKELDPDGEDPALRRMVVIGHSQGGLLTKLMAIKSGNRFWENVSSEPFDQVEMAAETRDMLREAEFFDPVASVKRVVFIATPHRGSYQATGWVLNLVRRLIRLPGTLVSQLEDLLKGQAFAQLGTTQLPTSVDNMSPGHPFLRALNDLKIDPSIPAHSIIAVLGDAPFIGKTDGVVGYESAHIEGVESEKVVHSGHSTQAHPETIAEVLRILREHFGSR
;
A
#
# COMPACT_ATOMS: atom_id res chain seq x y z
N MET A 1 4.75 -24.36 -33.13
CA MET A 1 4.32 -23.72 -34.40
C MET A 1 3.08 -22.90 -34.14
N LEU A 2 3.20 -21.59 -33.95
CA LEU A 2 2.05 -20.70 -34.04
C LEU A 2 1.75 -20.54 -35.55
N PRO A 3 0.53 -20.86 -36.02
CA PRO A 3 0.23 -20.75 -37.42
C PRO A 3 0.34 -19.29 -37.89
N GLU A 4 0.80 -19.09 -39.13
CA GLU A 4 1.01 -17.79 -39.75
C GLU A 4 -0.26 -16.96 -40.02
N ARG A 5 -1.43 -17.40 -39.58
CA ARG A 5 -2.70 -16.74 -39.90
C ARG A 5 -3.01 -15.59 -38.94
N GLU A 6 -3.31 -14.43 -39.51
CA GLU A 6 -3.74 -13.20 -38.85
C GLU A 6 -4.92 -13.35 -37.89
N ASP A 7 -5.73 -14.39 -38.10
CA ASP A 7 -6.98 -14.63 -37.34
C ASP A 7 -6.80 -15.27 -35.94
N LEU A 8 -5.62 -15.80 -35.60
CA LEU A 8 -5.42 -16.58 -34.37
C LEU A 8 -5.41 -15.73 -33.09
N MET A 9 -5.00 -14.47 -33.21
CA MET A 9 -5.00 -13.53 -32.09
C MET A 9 -6.37 -12.91 -31.80
N ILE A 10 -7.32 -13.05 -32.73
CA ILE A 10 -8.68 -12.49 -32.60
C ILE A 10 -9.64 -13.51 -31.98
N ARG A 11 -9.23 -14.78 -31.89
CA ARG A 11 -10.05 -15.84 -31.29
C ARG A 11 -9.37 -16.44 -30.06
N PRO A 12 -9.57 -15.84 -28.85
CA PRO A 12 -9.06 -16.42 -27.61
C PRO A 12 -9.61 -17.84 -27.32
N ILE A 13 -10.49 -18.35 -28.17
CA ILE A 13 -11.22 -19.61 -28.06
C ILE A 13 -10.66 -20.70 -29.01
N ASP A 14 -9.65 -20.42 -29.83
CA ASP A 14 -9.05 -21.49 -30.64
C ASP A 14 -8.23 -22.44 -29.72
N PRO A 15 -8.68 -23.71 -29.53
CA PRO A 15 -8.00 -24.65 -28.64
C PRO A 15 -6.54 -24.92 -29.05
N ARG A 16 -6.20 -24.76 -30.32
CA ARG A 16 -4.83 -24.98 -30.81
C ARG A 16 -3.90 -23.85 -30.41
N ALA A 17 -4.35 -22.60 -30.53
CA ALA A 17 -3.58 -21.45 -30.10
C ALA A 17 -3.36 -21.49 -28.58
N ARG A 18 -4.41 -21.85 -27.84
CA ARG A 18 -4.33 -22.00 -26.38
C ARG A 18 -3.32 -23.10 -25.99
N LEU A 19 -3.43 -24.29 -26.60
CA LEU A 19 -2.50 -25.37 -26.34
C LEU A 19 -1.04 -24.98 -26.66
N ALA A 20 -0.81 -24.26 -27.77
CA ALA A 20 0.53 -23.80 -28.12
C ALA A 20 1.09 -22.81 -27.09
N VAL A 21 0.27 -21.89 -26.58
CA VAL A 21 0.66 -20.97 -25.50
C VAL A 21 0.92 -21.73 -24.21
N ASP A 22 0.04 -22.64 -23.81
CA ASP A 22 0.20 -23.45 -22.60
C ASP A 22 1.48 -24.28 -22.64
N LEU A 23 1.77 -24.91 -23.78
CA LEU A 23 3.01 -25.67 -23.98
C LEU A 23 4.29 -24.77 -23.96
N TYR A 24 4.19 -23.58 -24.54
CA TYR A 24 5.28 -22.61 -24.49
C TYR A 24 5.54 -22.14 -23.06
N ASN A 25 4.50 -21.75 -22.32
CA ASN A 25 4.58 -21.30 -20.93
C ASN A 25 5.13 -22.40 -20.02
N TRP A 26 4.59 -23.62 -20.19
CA TRP A 26 5.05 -24.80 -19.47
C TRP A 26 6.51 -25.15 -19.81
N GLY A 27 6.89 -25.03 -21.09
CA GLY A 27 8.26 -25.27 -21.56
C GLY A 27 9.28 -24.34 -20.92
N ILE A 28 8.93 -23.07 -20.68
CA ILE A 28 9.80 -22.14 -19.95
C ILE A 28 9.87 -22.54 -18.48
N SER A 29 8.71 -22.72 -17.81
CA SER A 29 8.65 -22.98 -16.38
C SER A 29 9.32 -24.30 -15.98
N ARG A 30 9.19 -25.36 -16.79
CA ARG A 30 9.73 -26.70 -16.50
C ARG A 30 11.05 -26.97 -17.20
N GLY A 31 11.24 -26.47 -18.44
CA GLY A 31 12.47 -26.66 -19.19
C GLY A 31 13.66 -25.86 -18.66
N LEU A 32 13.38 -24.80 -17.90
CA LEU A 32 14.38 -23.97 -17.21
C LEU A 32 14.34 -24.15 -15.69
N ALA A 33 13.60 -25.13 -15.18
CA ALA A 33 13.53 -25.37 -13.74
C ALA A 33 14.86 -25.84 -13.16
N SER A 34 15.11 -25.53 -11.89
CA SER A 34 16.16 -26.17 -11.08
C SER A 34 15.89 -27.67 -10.89
N ASP A 35 16.88 -28.44 -10.47
CA ASP A 35 16.76 -29.90 -10.30
C ASP A 35 15.66 -30.30 -9.31
N ASP A 36 15.39 -29.45 -8.27
CA ASP A 36 14.33 -29.64 -7.30
C ASP A 36 12.97 -29.10 -7.77
N GLY A 37 12.95 -28.35 -8.87
CA GLY A 37 11.74 -27.74 -9.44
C GLY A 37 11.24 -26.50 -8.69
N GLU A 38 11.95 -26.02 -7.67
CA GLU A 38 11.52 -24.89 -6.84
C GLU A 38 11.77 -23.53 -7.52
N GLU A 39 12.72 -23.45 -8.43
CA GLU A 39 13.13 -22.22 -9.10
C GLU A 39 13.16 -22.37 -10.62
N VAL A 40 13.12 -21.25 -11.32
CA VAL A 40 13.38 -21.17 -12.78
C VAL A 40 14.73 -20.48 -13.00
N LEU A 41 15.66 -21.19 -13.61
CA LEU A 41 17.03 -20.73 -13.83
C LEU A 41 17.09 -19.86 -15.10
N LEU A 42 16.97 -18.58 -14.96
CA LEU A 42 16.96 -17.60 -16.06
C LEU A 42 18.37 -17.05 -16.29
N GLU A 43 19.30 -17.91 -16.72
CA GLU A 43 20.70 -17.57 -16.92
C GLU A 43 21.14 -17.82 -18.37
N ALA A 44 22.10 -17.03 -18.83
CA ALA A 44 22.74 -17.27 -20.12
C ALA A 44 23.51 -18.61 -20.11
N GLY A 45 23.46 -19.34 -21.22
CA GLY A 45 24.19 -20.60 -21.34
C GLY A 45 23.60 -21.50 -22.39
N THR A 46 24.32 -22.62 -22.64
CA THR A 46 23.89 -23.67 -23.56
C THR A 46 23.33 -24.85 -22.77
N ARG A 47 22.20 -25.39 -23.19
CA ARG A 47 21.49 -26.51 -22.58
C ARG A 47 21.29 -27.59 -23.61
N ALA A 48 21.59 -28.86 -23.25
CA ALA A 48 21.31 -29.99 -24.08
C ALA A 48 19.82 -30.26 -24.20
N LEU A 49 19.35 -30.56 -25.41
CA LEU A 49 18.00 -31.00 -25.70
C LEU A 49 18.04 -32.40 -26.33
N PRO A 50 16.92 -33.16 -26.27
CA PRO A 50 16.86 -34.51 -26.90
C PRO A 50 17.18 -34.51 -28.39
N PHE A 51 17.08 -33.36 -29.07
CA PHE A 51 17.27 -33.21 -30.51
C PHE A 51 18.38 -32.20 -30.88
N GLY A 52 19.24 -31.83 -29.91
CA GLY A 52 20.31 -30.86 -30.15
C GLY A 52 20.68 -30.02 -28.94
N GLU A 53 20.91 -28.72 -29.14
CA GLU A 53 21.28 -27.78 -28.10
C GLU A 53 20.48 -26.49 -28.21
N MET A 54 20.25 -25.84 -27.06
CA MET A 54 19.62 -24.51 -26.96
C MET A 54 20.59 -23.56 -26.27
N THR A 55 20.94 -22.48 -26.94
CA THR A 55 21.73 -21.38 -26.33
C THR A 55 20.82 -20.21 -25.98
N LEU A 56 20.85 -19.84 -24.72
CA LEU A 56 20.08 -18.69 -24.19
C LEU A 56 21.00 -17.52 -23.89
N ALA A 57 20.63 -16.37 -24.37
CA ALA A 57 21.27 -15.10 -24.03
C ALA A 57 20.37 -14.31 -23.04
N VAL A 58 21.00 -13.50 -22.19
CA VAL A 58 20.34 -12.57 -21.29
C VAL A 58 20.95 -11.18 -21.44
N GLU A 59 20.14 -10.15 -21.27
CA GLU A 59 20.60 -8.78 -21.21
C GLU A 59 20.59 -8.32 -19.73
N PRO A 60 21.72 -7.91 -19.14
CA PRO A 60 21.82 -7.55 -17.72
C PRO A 60 20.84 -6.46 -17.28
N SER A 61 20.49 -5.54 -18.18
CA SER A 61 19.51 -4.47 -17.92
C SER A 61 18.10 -4.98 -17.62
N GLN A 62 17.72 -6.14 -18.16
CA GLN A 62 16.43 -6.79 -17.93
C GLN A 62 16.26 -7.27 -16.47
N TYR A 63 17.35 -7.44 -15.75
CA TYR A 63 17.33 -7.85 -14.35
C TYR A 63 17.21 -6.67 -13.38
N LEU A 64 17.21 -5.44 -13.86
CA LEU A 64 17.13 -4.24 -13.03
C LEU A 64 15.67 -3.77 -12.85
N TRP A 65 15.33 -3.46 -11.60
CA TRP A 65 14.01 -3.00 -11.23
C TRP A 65 14.11 -1.91 -10.14
N GLY A 66 14.11 -0.65 -10.56
CA GLY A 66 14.04 0.52 -9.66
C GLY A 66 15.07 0.55 -8.53
N GLY A 67 16.34 0.25 -8.81
CA GLY A 67 17.41 0.21 -7.81
C GLY A 67 17.60 -1.15 -7.14
N TYR A 68 16.87 -2.15 -7.59
CA TYR A 68 17.04 -3.56 -7.24
C TYR A 68 17.44 -4.39 -8.45
N ARG A 69 17.91 -5.61 -8.18
CA ARG A 69 18.14 -6.66 -9.17
C ARG A 69 17.29 -7.86 -8.81
N PHE A 70 16.67 -8.47 -9.83
CA PHE A 70 16.05 -9.79 -9.69
C PHE A 70 17.12 -10.86 -9.48
N LYS A 71 16.90 -11.77 -8.53
CA LYS A 71 17.89 -12.80 -8.22
C LYS A 71 17.32 -14.21 -8.16
N ARG A 72 16.08 -14.38 -7.79
CA ARG A 72 15.44 -15.69 -7.61
C ARG A 72 14.07 -15.66 -8.25
N PHE A 73 13.74 -16.70 -9.02
CA PHE A 73 12.52 -16.76 -9.80
C PHE A 73 11.74 -18.02 -9.45
N ILE A 74 10.57 -17.86 -8.84
CA ILE A 74 9.76 -18.93 -8.29
C ILE A 74 8.51 -19.08 -9.16
N PRO A 75 8.21 -20.28 -9.72
CA PRO A 75 7.01 -20.50 -10.49
C PRO A 75 5.76 -20.38 -9.62
N VAL A 76 4.76 -19.62 -10.08
CA VAL A 76 3.56 -19.30 -9.25
C VAL A 76 2.29 -20.04 -9.69
N GLY A 77 2.36 -20.83 -10.76
CA GLY A 77 1.19 -21.50 -11.31
C GLY A 77 0.47 -22.45 -10.34
N GLU A 78 1.19 -23.00 -9.36
CA GLU A 78 0.68 -23.94 -8.36
C GLU A 78 0.40 -23.27 -6.99
N PHE A 79 0.59 -21.95 -6.85
CA PHE A 79 0.39 -21.26 -5.59
C PHE A 79 -1.10 -21.20 -5.20
N ILE A 80 -1.36 -21.51 -3.93
CA ILE A 80 -2.67 -21.34 -3.34
C ILE A 80 -2.75 -19.91 -2.78
N THR A 81 -3.62 -19.08 -3.33
CA THR A 81 -3.88 -17.72 -2.84
C THR A 81 -4.72 -17.78 -1.56
N ARG A 82 -4.08 -18.00 -0.41
CA ARG A 82 -4.78 -17.91 0.87
C ARG A 82 -4.91 -16.45 1.29
N GLY A 83 -6.09 -16.10 1.81
CA GLY A 83 -6.34 -14.80 2.43
C GLY A 83 -6.66 -13.65 1.46
N LEU A 84 -6.81 -13.92 0.16
CA LEU A 84 -7.37 -13.00 -0.80
C LEU A 84 -8.70 -13.56 -1.33
N GLY A 85 -9.71 -12.69 -1.44
CA GLY A 85 -11.06 -13.06 -1.93
C GLY A 85 -11.06 -13.40 -3.41
N ASN A 86 -10.26 -12.66 -4.19
CA ASN A 86 -10.15 -12.86 -5.64
C ASN A 86 -8.71 -13.19 -6.05
N ARG A 87 -8.59 -14.10 -7.04
CA ARG A 87 -7.34 -14.40 -7.71
C ARG A 87 -7.35 -13.77 -9.10
N TYR A 88 -6.54 -12.73 -9.28
CA TYR A 88 -6.35 -12.12 -10.58
C TYR A 88 -5.23 -12.82 -11.34
N ARG A 89 -5.56 -13.23 -12.56
CA ARG A 89 -4.65 -13.84 -13.54
C ARG A 89 -4.92 -13.23 -14.89
N GLN A 90 -3.88 -12.82 -15.57
CA GLN A 90 -3.92 -12.48 -16.98
C GLN A 90 -3.36 -13.66 -17.78
N ALA A 91 -4.22 -14.26 -18.60
CA ALA A 91 -3.77 -15.31 -19.52
C ALA A 91 -2.99 -14.68 -20.67
N GLY A 92 -1.84 -15.25 -20.97
CA GLY A 92 -0.93 -14.73 -21.99
C GLY A 92 0.26 -15.63 -22.27
N VAL A 93 1.32 -15.06 -22.82
CA VAL A 93 2.55 -15.77 -23.16
C VAL A 93 3.63 -15.55 -22.12
N GLY A 94 4.45 -16.57 -21.88
CA GLY A 94 5.57 -16.55 -20.94
C GLY A 94 5.28 -17.30 -19.64
N ALA A 95 6.28 -17.44 -18.80
CA ALA A 95 6.15 -18.07 -17.50
C ALA A 95 5.87 -17.01 -16.42
N ALA A 96 4.73 -17.12 -15.74
CA ALA A 96 4.40 -16.27 -14.58
C ALA A 96 5.24 -16.70 -13.37
N LEU A 97 5.95 -15.74 -12.77
CA LEU A 97 6.93 -15.97 -11.70
C LEU A 97 6.76 -14.95 -10.58
N ALA A 98 7.13 -15.34 -9.37
CA ALA A 98 7.45 -14.44 -8.28
C ALA A 98 8.95 -14.21 -8.26
N ALA A 99 9.40 -12.97 -8.47
CA ALA A 99 10.80 -12.65 -8.39
C ALA A 99 11.17 -12.12 -7.00
N GLU A 100 12.23 -12.68 -6.40
CA GLU A 100 12.92 -12.08 -5.28
C GLU A 100 13.89 -11.03 -5.80
N VAL A 101 14.13 -9.99 -4.99
CA VAL A 101 15.00 -8.89 -5.36
C VAL A 101 16.10 -8.66 -4.32
N GLU A 102 17.22 -8.15 -4.76
CA GLU A 102 18.29 -7.64 -3.91
C GLU A 102 18.66 -6.21 -4.32
N PRO A 103 19.03 -5.33 -3.37
CA PRO A 103 19.47 -3.98 -3.69
C PRO A 103 20.71 -4.00 -4.59
N VAL A 104 20.76 -3.10 -5.57
CA VAL A 104 22.00 -2.82 -6.32
C VAL A 104 23.02 -2.17 -5.39
N GLU A 105 24.31 -2.54 -5.50
CA GLU A 105 25.33 -2.22 -4.51
C GLU A 105 25.55 -0.71 -4.27
N SER A 106 25.31 0.15 -5.25
CA SER A 106 25.51 1.61 -5.11
C SER A 106 24.67 2.42 -6.09
N GLY A 107 24.39 3.67 -5.71
CA GLY A 107 23.79 4.71 -6.53
C GLY A 107 22.51 5.33 -5.95
N PRO A 108 22.16 6.56 -6.39
CA PRO A 108 21.01 7.31 -5.85
C PRO A 108 19.67 6.58 -5.98
N ALA A 109 19.45 5.84 -7.09
CA ALA A 109 18.24 5.05 -7.30
C ALA A 109 18.10 3.89 -6.31
N ALA A 110 19.21 3.22 -5.97
CA ALA A 110 19.25 2.16 -4.97
C ALA A 110 18.95 2.69 -3.57
N GLU A 111 19.48 3.86 -3.22
CA GLU A 111 19.22 4.50 -1.93
C GLU A 111 17.75 4.94 -1.81
N ALA A 112 17.20 5.58 -2.83
CA ALA A 112 15.80 5.99 -2.87
C ALA A 112 14.85 4.78 -2.76
N ALA A 113 15.15 3.68 -3.45
CA ALA A 113 14.38 2.45 -3.39
C ALA A 113 14.42 1.80 -2.01
N ARG A 114 15.61 1.70 -1.38
CA ARG A 114 15.77 1.12 -0.01
C ARG A 114 14.97 1.85 1.05
N LYS A 115 14.72 3.14 0.88
CA LYS A 115 13.91 3.93 1.83
C LYS A 115 12.44 3.52 1.83
N ARG A 116 11.91 2.99 0.73
CA ARG A 116 10.46 2.85 0.53
C ARG A 116 10.00 1.47 0.08
N ILE A 117 10.85 0.69 -0.58
CA ILE A 117 10.51 -0.65 -1.04
C ILE A 117 10.93 -1.68 0.00
N PRO A 118 10.03 -2.57 0.46
CA PRO A 118 10.37 -3.62 1.42
C PRO A 118 11.49 -4.54 0.91
N PRO A 119 12.49 -4.88 1.74
CA PRO A 119 13.63 -5.71 1.32
C PRO A 119 13.23 -7.15 0.93
N ARG A 120 12.02 -7.57 1.30
CA ARG A 120 11.47 -8.90 0.98
C ARG A 120 10.28 -8.83 0.03
N VAL A 121 10.13 -7.73 -0.69
CA VAL A 121 9.06 -7.62 -1.68
C VAL A 121 9.20 -8.72 -2.71
N LYS A 122 8.07 -9.33 -3.08
CA LYS A 122 7.97 -10.26 -4.20
C LYS A 122 7.37 -9.52 -5.39
N VAL A 123 8.02 -9.62 -6.53
CA VAL A 123 7.63 -8.89 -7.73
C VAL A 123 6.94 -9.83 -8.70
N PRO A 124 5.68 -9.57 -9.10
CA PRO A 124 5.05 -10.31 -10.19
C PRO A 124 5.81 -10.07 -11.49
N LEU A 125 6.31 -11.14 -12.09
CA LEU A 125 7.16 -11.09 -13.26
C LEU A 125 6.73 -12.15 -14.28
N THR A 126 6.93 -11.85 -15.57
CA THR A 126 6.84 -12.84 -16.64
C THR A 126 8.21 -13.02 -17.27
N ALA A 127 8.67 -14.27 -17.35
CA ALA A 127 9.78 -14.63 -18.19
C ALA A 127 9.29 -15.03 -19.59
N PHE A 128 9.81 -14.35 -20.60
CA PHE A 128 9.52 -14.62 -22.00
C PHE A 128 10.82 -15.02 -22.71
N VAL A 129 10.79 -16.10 -23.50
CA VAL A 129 11.95 -16.53 -24.29
C VAL A 129 11.67 -16.24 -25.76
N ARG A 130 12.41 -15.32 -26.31
CA ARG A 130 12.32 -14.97 -27.72
C ARG A 130 13.28 -15.84 -28.54
N PHE A 131 12.72 -16.70 -29.37
CA PHE A 131 13.48 -17.50 -30.30
C PHE A 131 13.65 -16.76 -31.62
N ALA A 132 14.88 -16.82 -32.22
CA ALA A 132 15.16 -16.13 -33.46
C ALA A 132 14.46 -16.83 -34.64
N GLU A 133 14.88 -18.04 -35.00
CA GLU A 133 14.34 -18.83 -36.10
C GLU A 133 14.04 -20.26 -35.57
N PRO A 134 12.91 -20.44 -34.82
CA PRO A 134 12.68 -21.65 -34.05
C PRO A 134 12.56 -22.91 -34.91
N LEU A 135 11.98 -22.82 -36.12
CA LEU A 135 11.81 -23.95 -37.01
C LEU A 135 13.16 -24.46 -37.59
N ASP A 136 13.94 -23.51 -38.08
CA ASP A 136 15.27 -23.80 -38.63
C ASP A 136 16.21 -24.32 -37.54
N GLY A 137 16.11 -23.73 -36.34
CA GLY A 137 16.85 -24.15 -35.17
C GLY A 137 16.57 -25.60 -34.76
N VAL A 138 15.30 -26.04 -34.78
CA VAL A 138 14.92 -27.42 -34.51
C VAL A 138 15.46 -28.36 -35.57
N VAL A 139 15.33 -28.00 -36.86
CA VAL A 139 15.84 -28.82 -37.97
C VAL A 139 17.36 -28.99 -37.91
N GLN A 140 18.09 -27.92 -37.51
CA GLN A 140 19.54 -27.93 -37.41
C GLN A 140 20.06 -28.48 -36.08
N GLY A 141 19.20 -28.76 -35.10
CA GLY A 141 19.55 -29.13 -33.75
C GLY A 141 20.23 -28.00 -32.95
N LYS A 142 20.05 -26.74 -33.34
CA LYS A 142 20.67 -25.56 -32.71
C LYS A 142 19.65 -24.45 -32.57
N ILE A 143 19.11 -24.31 -31.35
CA ILE A 143 18.12 -23.28 -31.05
C ILE A 143 18.80 -22.10 -30.35
N GLN A 144 18.53 -20.89 -30.81
CA GLN A 144 18.97 -19.65 -30.15
C GLN A 144 17.77 -18.89 -29.59
N GLY A 145 17.85 -18.52 -28.32
CA GLY A 145 16.84 -17.77 -27.62
C GLY A 145 17.43 -16.65 -26.79
N ARG A 146 16.60 -15.65 -26.52
CA ARG A 146 16.89 -14.55 -25.58
C ARG A 146 15.84 -14.53 -24.51
N ILE A 147 16.26 -14.49 -23.24
CA ILE A 147 15.38 -14.31 -22.09
C ILE A 147 15.06 -12.83 -21.95
N GLU A 148 13.79 -12.51 -21.85
CA GLU A 148 13.24 -11.18 -21.60
C GLU A 148 12.39 -11.24 -20.35
N LEU A 149 12.58 -10.28 -19.42
CA LEU A 149 11.89 -10.20 -18.13
C LEU A 149 10.96 -8.99 -18.10
N TYR A 150 9.71 -9.22 -17.73
CA TYR A 150 8.67 -8.19 -17.70
C TYR A 150 7.98 -8.14 -16.34
N ALA A 151 8.28 -7.10 -15.55
CA ALA A 151 7.59 -6.86 -14.28
C ALA A 151 6.18 -6.31 -14.55
N ALA A 152 5.18 -6.82 -13.80
CA ALA A 152 3.77 -6.46 -13.99
C ALA A 152 3.47 -4.97 -13.79
N ASP A 153 4.25 -4.28 -12.96
CA ASP A 153 4.14 -2.83 -12.75
C ASP A 153 4.67 -1.99 -13.92
N GLN A 154 5.42 -2.60 -14.85
CA GLN A 154 6.02 -1.94 -16.02
C GLN A 154 5.20 -2.14 -17.28
N THR A 155 4.86 -3.39 -17.61
CA THR A 155 4.09 -3.74 -18.79
C THR A 155 3.34 -5.04 -18.61
N MET A 156 2.19 -5.15 -19.25
CA MET A 156 1.37 -6.35 -19.29
C MET A 156 1.35 -7.01 -20.68
N THR A 157 2.10 -6.47 -21.63
CA THR A 157 2.16 -6.97 -23.00
C THR A 157 3.59 -7.06 -23.49
N VAL A 158 3.81 -7.92 -24.47
CA VAL A 158 5.08 -8.05 -25.20
C VAL A 158 4.85 -7.92 -26.70
N ARG A 159 5.75 -7.21 -27.38
CA ARG A 159 5.69 -7.10 -28.84
C ARG A 159 6.21 -8.38 -29.49
N VAL A 160 5.33 -9.10 -30.17
CA VAL A 160 5.67 -10.27 -30.97
C VAL A 160 5.34 -9.96 -32.43
N ARG A 161 6.36 -9.83 -33.30
CA ARG A 161 6.23 -9.31 -34.67
C ARG A 161 5.56 -7.92 -34.63
N GLU A 162 4.45 -7.75 -35.32
CA GLU A 162 3.70 -6.49 -35.44
C GLU A 162 2.60 -6.31 -34.38
N ARG A 163 2.50 -7.20 -33.36
CA ARG A 163 1.36 -7.27 -32.43
C ARG A 163 1.80 -7.21 -30.97
N ASP A 164 1.03 -6.53 -30.14
CA ASP A 164 1.15 -6.61 -28.69
C ASP A 164 0.35 -7.80 -28.19
N VAL A 165 1.05 -8.71 -27.52
CA VAL A 165 0.52 -9.97 -27.00
C VAL A 165 0.46 -9.87 -25.48
N PRO A 166 -0.63 -10.25 -24.81
CA PRO A 166 -0.69 -10.29 -23.36
C PRO A 166 0.38 -11.23 -22.79
N LEU A 167 1.02 -10.81 -21.68
CA LEU A 167 1.91 -11.62 -20.88
C LEU A 167 1.11 -12.50 -19.92
N GLU A 168 1.58 -13.69 -19.59
CA GLU A 168 1.03 -14.53 -18.54
C GLU A 168 1.41 -13.94 -17.17
N LEU A 169 0.44 -13.49 -16.37
CA LEU A 169 0.65 -12.85 -15.08
C LEU A 169 -0.25 -13.47 -14.00
N GLU A 170 0.31 -13.62 -12.80
CA GLU A 170 -0.39 -14.14 -11.61
C GLU A 170 -0.14 -13.22 -10.38
N PRO A 171 -0.51 -11.94 -10.45
CA PRO A 171 -0.13 -10.97 -9.42
C PRO A 171 -0.72 -11.28 -8.04
N SER A 172 -1.96 -11.80 -7.95
CA SER A 172 -2.55 -12.19 -6.66
C SER A 172 -1.80 -13.34 -5.99
N ALA A 173 -1.30 -14.29 -6.79
CA ALA A 173 -0.49 -15.40 -6.26
C ALA A 173 0.83 -14.89 -5.68
N VAL A 174 1.48 -13.93 -6.35
CA VAL A 174 2.71 -13.30 -5.87
C VAL A 174 2.46 -12.45 -4.61
N LEU A 175 1.36 -11.70 -4.58
CA LEU A 175 0.96 -10.95 -3.39
C LEU A 175 0.73 -11.88 -2.20
N ALA A 176 -0.03 -12.96 -2.37
CA ALA A 176 -0.28 -13.96 -1.33
C ALA A 176 1.02 -14.61 -0.83
N TYR A 177 1.95 -14.94 -1.74
CA TYR A 177 3.27 -15.46 -1.38
C TYR A 177 4.10 -14.42 -0.59
N GLY A 178 4.05 -13.15 -0.97
CA GLY A 178 4.71 -12.07 -0.22
C GLY A 178 4.15 -11.87 1.19
N LEU A 179 2.90 -12.28 1.42
CA LEU A 179 2.23 -12.23 2.73
C LEU A 179 2.43 -13.50 3.54
N GLU A 180 2.98 -14.58 2.97
CA GLU A 180 3.24 -15.82 3.67
C GLU A 180 4.20 -15.60 4.85
N GLY A 181 3.80 -16.04 6.04
CA GLY A 181 4.52 -15.77 7.29
C GLY A 181 4.39 -14.33 7.81
N ALA A 182 3.70 -13.44 7.11
CA ALA A 182 3.25 -12.19 7.69
C ALA A 182 2.02 -12.46 8.59
N PRO A 183 2.00 -11.99 9.83
CA PRO A 183 0.90 -12.25 10.75
C PRO A 183 -0.39 -11.48 10.41
N VAL A 184 -0.69 -11.33 9.14
CA VAL A 184 -1.80 -10.50 8.63
C VAL A 184 -3.15 -11.10 8.96
N TRP A 185 -3.23 -12.43 8.95
CA TRP A 185 -4.48 -13.18 9.05
C TRP A 185 -4.78 -13.67 10.46
N ASP A 186 -3.74 -13.81 11.30
CA ASP A 186 -3.86 -14.25 12.70
C ASP A 186 -4.15 -13.09 13.67
N PHE A 187 -4.31 -11.88 13.14
CA PHE A 187 -4.35 -10.64 13.93
C PHE A 187 -5.65 -10.37 14.67
N GLU A 188 -6.71 -11.12 14.44
CA GLU A 188 -7.94 -10.84 15.19
C GLU A 188 -7.81 -11.16 16.70
N ILE A 189 -6.91 -12.06 17.13
CA ILE A 189 -6.75 -12.42 18.55
C ILE A 189 -5.28 -12.70 18.98
N ALA A 190 -4.40 -13.19 18.12
CA ALA A 190 -3.05 -13.68 18.48
C ALA A 190 -1.86 -12.80 17.99
N GLY A 191 -2.09 -11.87 17.10
CA GLY A 191 -1.07 -11.19 16.28
C GLY A 191 -0.19 -10.16 16.98
N PHE A 192 -0.37 -9.92 18.27
CA PHE A 192 0.45 -8.96 19.03
C PHE A 192 1.82 -9.48 19.45
N ARG A 193 2.18 -10.73 19.12
CA ARG A 193 3.40 -11.36 19.65
C ARG A 193 4.60 -11.40 18.73
N PHE A 194 4.47 -11.13 17.42
CA PHE A 194 5.56 -11.38 16.48
C PHE A 194 5.91 -10.15 15.63
N ALA A 195 7.21 -9.86 15.60
CA ALA A 195 7.94 -8.92 14.75
C ALA A 195 7.29 -7.52 14.61
N ASP A 196 7.79 -6.60 15.40
CA ASP A 196 7.54 -5.16 15.29
C ASP A 196 7.89 -4.67 13.86
N PRO A 197 6.91 -4.38 12.98
CA PRO A 197 7.20 -3.87 11.63
C PRO A 197 8.02 -2.57 11.66
N GLN A 198 7.94 -1.80 12.76
CA GLN A 198 8.72 -0.60 12.97
C GLN A 198 10.22 -0.85 13.05
N ARG A 199 10.66 -2.04 13.51
CA ARG A 199 12.09 -2.37 13.53
C ARG A 199 12.70 -2.52 12.14
N ILE A 200 11.86 -2.76 11.12
CA ILE A 200 12.31 -2.99 9.75
C ILE A 200 12.30 -1.71 8.92
N PHE A 201 11.29 -0.84 9.08
CA PHE A 201 11.07 0.32 8.21
C PHE A 201 11.03 1.68 8.92
N GLY A 202 10.85 1.70 10.26
CA GLY A 202 10.53 2.95 10.96
C GLY A 202 9.17 3.53 10.53
N ASP A 203 8.93 4.78 10.88
CA ASP A 203 7.75 5.52 10.42
C ASP A 203 8.01 6.10 9.01
N GLY A 204 7.09 5.87 8.07
CA GLY A 204 7.23 6.39 6.70
C GLY A 204 6.35 5.74 5.66
N LEU A 205 6.56 6.14 4.41
CA LEU A 205 5.84 5.59 3.27
C LEU A 205 6.53 4.35 2.72
N ILE A 206 5.73 3.31 2.48
CA ILE A 206 6.13 2.04 1.86
C ILE A 206 5.50 1.98 0.47
N MET A 207 6.29 1.59 -0.53
CA MET A 207 5.85 1.37 -1.91
C MET A 207 6.05 -0.10 -2.27
N MET A 208 5.05 -0.70 -2.92
CA MET A 208 5.13 -2.10 -3.36
C MET A 208 5.88 -2.25 -4.68
N HIS A 209 6.13 -1.15 -5.39
CA HIS A 209 6.92 -1.08 -6.61
C HIS A 209 7.57 0.30 -6.74
N PRO A 210 8.59 0.48 -7.59
CA PRO A 210 9.20 1.78 -7.86
C PRO A 210 8.16 2.80 -8.33
N TYR A 211 8.38 4.06 -7.99
CA TYR A 211 7.54 5.17 -8.44
C TYR A 211 7.32 5.14 -9.96
N ARG A 212 6.08 5.37 -10.36
CA ARG A 212 5.66 5.46 -11.77
C ARG A 212 5.07 6.83 -12.04
N ARG A 213 5.78 7.63 -12.83
CA ARG A 213 5.33 8.96 -13.25
C ARG A 213 3.97 8.87 -13.96
N GLY A 214 3.09 9.83 -13.67
CA GLY A 214 1.74 9.90 -14.24
C GLY A 214 0.70 9.03 -13.53
N ARG A 215 1.07 8.21 -12.54
CA ARG A 215 0.12 7.46 -11.72
C ARG A 215 -0.18 8.20 -10.42
N ILE A 216 -1.46 8.36 -10.13
CA ILE A 216 -1.94 9.07 -8.93
C ILE A 216 -1.67 8.21 -7.69
N PRO A 217 -1.01 8.74 -6.63
CA PRO A 217 -0.83 8.01 -5.40
C PRO A 217 -2.14 7.87 -4.61
N VAL A 218 -2.44 6.64 -4.17
CA VAL A 218 -3.43 6.35 -3.13
C VAL A 218 -2.66 5.97 -1.87
N VAL A 219 -2.76 6.81 -0.84
CA VAL A 219 -2.06 6.62 0.43
C VAL A 219 -2.99 5.94 1.41
N LEU A 220 -2.64 4.72 1.85
CA LEU A 220 -3.44 3.93 2.78
C LEU A 220 -2.86 4.03 4.20
N VAL A 221 -3.68 4.46 5.15
CA VAL A 221 -3.31 4.71 6.55
C VAL A 221 -4.04 3.74 7.46
N HIS A 222 -3.30 2.80 8.07
CA HIS A 222 -3.88 1.75 8.91
C HIS A 222 -4.32 2.25 10.28
N GLY A 223 -5.13 1.46 10.99
CA GLY A 223 -5.66 1.77 12.31
C GLY A 223 -4.76 1.33 13.47
N THR A 224 -5.27 1.51 14.70
CA THR A 224 -4.62 1.12 15.95
C THR A 224 -4.29 -0.36 15.96
N ALA A 225 -3.09 -0.69 16.45
CA ALA A 225 -2.61 -2.07 16.58
C ALA A 225 -2.74 -2.89 15.29
N SER A 226 -2.58 -2.24 14.15
CA SER A 226 -2.68 -2.80 12.81
C SER A 226 -1.37 -2.58 12.03
N SER A 227 -1.33 -3.02 10.80
CA SER A 227 -0.18 -2.87 9.90
C SER A 227 -0.62 -2.61 8.46
N PRO A 228 0.29 -2.14 7.59
CA PRO A 228 0.02 -1.99 6.15
C PRO A 228 -0.50 -3.24 5.46
N ALA A 229 -0.16 -4.42 5.95
CA ALA A 229 -0.57 -5.68 5.35
C ALA A 229 -2.10 -5.91 5.38
N ARG A 230 -2.84 -5.25 6.28
CA ARG A 230 -4.32 -5.30 6.32
C ARG A 230 -4.98 -4.68 5.09
N TRP A 231 -4.23 -3.97 4.28
CA TRP A 231 -4.70 -3.40 3.02
C TRP A 231 -4.55 -4.33 1.81
N ALA A 232 -4.03 -5.56 2.01
CA ALA A 232 -3.71 -6.49 0.93
C ALA A 232 -4.90 -6.79 0.00
N GLU A 233 -6.09 -7.00 0.57
CA GLU A 233 -7.31 -7.25 -0.22
C GLU A 233 -7.70 -6.02 -1.05
N LEU A 234 -7.76 -4.84 -0.43
CA LEU A 234 -8.03 -3.59 -1.15
C LEU A 234 -6.96 -3.31 -2.21
N TYR A 235 -5.69 -3.55 -1.89
CA TYR A 235 -4.59 -3.44 -2.85
C TYR A 235 -4.83 -4.34 -4.06
N ASN A 236 -5.14 -5.62 -3.82
CA ASN A 236 -5.42 -6.60 -4.87
C ASN A 236 -6.55 -6.15 -5.79
N GLU A 237 -7.65 -5.64 -5.23
CA GLU A 237 -8.81 -5.20 -5.99
C GLU A 237 -8.55 -3.89 -6.76
N VAL A 238 -7.90 -2.90 -6.16
CA VAL A 238 -7.61 -1.62 -6.81
C VAL A 238 -6.62 -1.77 -7.96
N MET A 239 -5.59 -2.59 -7.76
CA MET A 239 -4.54 -2.77 -8.77
C MET A 239 -4.99 -3.57 -10.00
N HIS A 240 -6.08 -4.34 -9.87
CA HIS A 240 -6.61 -5.17 -10.96
C HIS A 240 -8.01 -4.75 -11.42
N ASP A 241 -8.48 -3.59 -10.97
CA ASP A 241 -9.71 -3.01 -11.53
C ASP A 241 -9.45 -2.49 -12.96
N PRO A 242 -10.18 -2.99 -13.99
CA PRO A 242 -9.91 -2.64 -15.39
C PRO A 242 -10.03 -1.14 -15.72
N LEU A 243 -10.78 -0.37 -14.89
CA LEU A 243 -10.96 1.07 -15.08
C LEU A 243 -9.87 1.89 -14.35
N LEU A 244 -9.19 1.29 -13.38
CA LEU A 244 -8.15 1.96 -12.57
C LEU A 244 -6.73 1.51 -12.92
N GLU A 245 -6.62 0.44 -13.69
CA GLU A 245 -5.34 -0.12 -14.09
C GLU A 245 -4.43 0.92 -14.76
N GLY A 246 -3.17 0.96 -14.31
CA GLY A 246 -2.17 1.91 -14.81
C GLY A 246 -2.40 3.38 -14.42
N ARG A 247 -3.50 3.71 -13.71
CA ARG A 247 -3.88 5.08 -13.33
C ARG A 247 -3.43 5.46 -11.93
N TYR A 248 -3.35 4.47 -11.04
CA TYR A 248 -3.01 4.63 -9.63
C TYR A 248 -1.76 3.86 -9.25
N GLN A 249 -1.14 4.28 -8.17
CA GLN A 249 -0.08 3.57 -7.44
C GLN A 249 -0.38 3.64 -5.96
N ILE A 250 -0.23 2.51 -5.26
CA ILE A 250 -0.58 2.41 -3.84
C ILE A 250 0.66 2.65 -2.99
N TRP A 251 0.54 3.59 -2.05
CA TRP A 251 1.51 3.86 -1.01
C TRP A 251 0.91 3.53 0.35
N LEU A 252 1.67 2.88 1.21
CA LEU A 252 1.23 2.45 2.52
C LEU A 252 1.96 3.30 3.56
N PHE A 253 1.24 3.91 4.48
CA PHE A 253 1.87 4.64 5.57
C PHE A 253 2.03 3.72 6.78
N GLN A 254 3.31 3.44 7.13
CA GLN A 254 3.69 2.71 8.34
C GLN A 254 3.99 3.71 9.43
N TYR A 255 3.41 3.53 10.63
CA TYR A 255 3.67 4.37 11.79
C TYR A 255 3.42 3.62 13.10
N ASN A 256 3.99 4.14 14.20
CA ASN A 256 3.70 3.64 15.54
C ASN A 256 2.32 4.12 15.99
N THR A 257 1.37 3.22 16.00
CA THR A 257 -0.03 3.54 16.34
C THR A 257 -0.25 3.93 17.80
N GLY A 258 0.77 3.81 18.66
CA GLY A 258 0.72 4.25 20.04
C GLY A 258 1.07 5.72 20.27
N GLN A 259 1.69 6.36 19.29
CA GLN A 259 2.07 7.77 19.39
C GLN A 259 0.85 8.69 19.38
N PRO A 260 0.96 9.92 19.96
CA PRO A 260 -0.10 10.93 19.86
C PRO A 260 -0.52 11.16 18.42
N ILE A 261 -1.83 11.31 18.18
CA ILE A 261 -2.39 11.37 16.82
C ILE A 261 -1.83 12.58 16.03
N LEU A 262 -1.68 13.74 16.67
CA LEU A 262 -1.10 14.93 16.02
C LEU A 262 0.35 14.71 15.59
N TYR A 263 1.14 14.01 16.42
CA TYR A 263 2.52 13.65 16.09
C TYR A 263 2.57 12.68 14.90
N SER A 264 1.76 11.62 14.92
CA SER A 264 1.68 10.67 13.79
C SER A 264 1.22 11.35 12.50
N ALA A 265 0.27 12.30 12.59
CA ALA A 265 -0.17 13.10 11.44
C ALA A 265 0.92 14.05 10.92
N MET A 266 1.73 14.64 11.82
CA MET A 266 2.92 15.41 11.43
C MET A 266 3.90 14.54 10.63
N LEU A 267 4.17 13.32 11.09
CA LEU A 267 5.04 12.38 10.37
C LEU A 267 4.48 12.04 8.97
N LEU A 268 3.16 11.86 8.85
CA LEU A 268 2.52 11.63 7.55
C LEU A 268 2.67 12.87 6.64
N ARG A 269 2.43 14.09 7.13
CA ARG A 269 2.63 15.33 6.36
C ARG A 269 4.08 15.46 5.88
N ARG A 270 5.06 15.22 6.76
CA ARG A 270 6.49 15.22 6.41
C ARG A 270 6.81 14.19 5.33
N ALA A 271 6.30 12.98 5.48
CA ALA A 271 6.53 11.89 4.53
C ALA A 271 5.96 12.23 3.14
N LEU A 272 4.75 12.80 3.08
CA LEU A 272 4.12 13.23 1.81
C LEU A 272 4.90 14.39 1.17
N ALA A 273 5.29 15.39 1.94
CA ALA A 273 6.06 16.52 1.43
C ALA A 273 7.46 16.09 0.93
N SER A 274 8.15 15.23 1.71
CA SER A 274 9.47 14.73 1.36
C SER A 274 9.45 13.88 0.09
N VAL A 275 8.47 12.98 -0.05
CA VAL A 275 8.38 12.11 -1.21
C VAL A 275 8.07 12.88 -2.49
N VAL A 276 7.20 13.87 -2.43
CA VAL A 276 6.92 14.74 -3.60
C VAL A 276 8.18 15.47 -4.03
N LYS A 277 8.88 16.10 -3.09
CA LYS A 277 10.12 16.83 -3.38
C LYS A 277 11.23 15.92 -3.96
N GLU A 278 11.29 14.68 -3.49
CA GLU A 278 12.31 13.71 -3.94
C GLU A 278 11.99 13.12 -5.32
N LEU A 279 10.72 12.79 -5.59
CA LEU A 279 10.30 12.13 -6.83
C LEU A 279 10.02 13.11 -7.97
N ASP A 280 9.68 14.35 -7.66
CA ASP A 280 9.32 15.38 -8.63
C ASP A 280 9.87 16.76 -8.19
N PRO A 281 11.21 16.90 -8.12
CA PRO A 281 11.85 18.14 -7.66
C PRO A 281 11.49 19.36 -8.53
N ASP A 282 11.25 19.14 -9.81
CA ASP A 282 10.92 20.19 -10.79
C ASP A 282 9.41 20.47 -10.87
N GLY A 283 8.59 19.67 -10.21
CA GLY A 283 7.14 19.84 -10.15
C GLY A 283 6.43 19.54 -11.47
N GLU A 284 6.95 18.63 -12.28
CA GLU A 284 6.44 18.32 -13.63
C GLU A 284 5.42 17.17 -13.66
N ASP A 285 5.26 16.40 -12.56
CA ASP A 285 4.27 15.33 -12.49
C ASP A 285 2.97 15.78 -11.80
N PRO A 286 1.93 16.11 -12.56
CA PRO A 286 0.66 16.54 -11.98
C PRO A 286 -0.05 15.44 -11.18
N ALA A 287 0.26 14.16 -11.40
CA ALA A 287 -0.35 13.06 -10.68
C ALA A 287 0.02 13.07 -9.18
N LEU A 288 1.24 13.51 -8.84
CA LEU A 288 1.67 13.68 -7.44
C LEU A 288 0.90 14.77 -6.68
N ARG A 289 0.21 15.67 -7.39
CA ARG A 289 -0.63 16.73 -6.81
C ARG A 289 -2.10 16.36 -6.72
N ARG A 290 -2.43 15.09 -7.01
CA ARG A 290 -3.81 14.57 -7.01
C ARG A 290 -3.99 13.40 -6.06
N MET A 291 -3.21 13.33 -4.98
CA MET A 291 -3.24 12.21 -4.04
C MET A 291 -4.62 11.99 -3.43
N VAL A 292 -4.97 10.71 -3.25
CA VAL A 292 -6.11 10.27 -2.45
C VAL A 292 -5.56 9.65 -1.17
N VAL A 293 -6.05 10.09 0.01
CA VAL A 293 -5.67 9.50 1.30
C VAL A 293 -6.86 8.74 1.86
N ILE A 294 -6.66 7.46 2.19
CA ILE A 294 -7.69 6.56 2.72
C ILE A 294 -7.23 6.05 4.08
N GLY A 295 -7.99 6.33 5.12
CA GLY A 295 -7.67 5.92 6.48
C GLY A 295 -8.73 5.03 7.11
N HIS A 296 -8.27 3.96 7.76
CA HIS A 296 -9.12 3.07 8.54
C HIS A 296 -8.96 3.37 10.03
N SER A 297 -10.08 3.42 10.77
CA SER A 297 -10.09 3.60 12.23
C SER A 297 -9.28 4.83 12.65
N GLN A 298 -8.27 4.70 13.54
CA GLN A 298 -7.32 5.78 13.89
C GLN A 298 -6.68 6.44 12.66
N GLY A 299 -6.36 5.64 11.63
CA GLY A 299 -5.81 6.16 10.37
C GLY A 299 -6.72 7.16 9.67
N GLY A 300 -8.05 7.05 9.87
CA GLY A 300 -9.01 8.04 9.39
C GLY A 300 -8.89 9.39 10.10
N LEU A 301 -8.53 9.42 11.38
CA LEU A 301 -8.24 10.67 12.09
C LEU A 301 -6.98 11.34 11.53
N LEU A 302 -5.92 10.56 11.24
CA LEU A 302 -4.73 11.06 10.56
C LEU A 302 -5.12 11.60 9.17
N THR A 303 -5.96 10.90 8.44
CA THR A 303 -6.46 11.31 7.12
C THR A 303 -7.22 12.63 7.17
N LYS A 304 -8.06 12.86 8.18
CA LYS A 304 -8.75 14.15 8.38
C LYS A 304 -7.75 15.29 8.58
N LEU A 305 -6.67 15.04 9.35
CA LEU A 305 -5.60 16.00 9.62
C LEU A 305 -4.77 16.37 8.36
N MET A 306 -4.91 15.64 7.25
CA MET A 306 -4.33 16.04 5.95
C MET A 306 -5.19 17.03 5.18
N ALA A 307 -6.47 17.19 5.56
CA ALA A 307 -7.47 17.91 4.81
C ALA A 307 -8.07 19.12 5.54
N ILE A 308 -7.50 19.51 6.67
CA ILE A 308 -7.99 20.63 7.49
C ILE A 308 -6.92 21.69 7.72
N LYS A 309 -7.36 22.92 8.00
CA LYS A 309 -6.51 23.98 8.53
C LYS A 309 -6.66 24.01 10.06
N SER A 310 -5.57 23.82 10.79
CA SER A 310 -5.60 23.73 12.26
C SER A 310 -5.83 25.08 12.95
N GLY A 311 -5.27 26.18 12.40
CA GLY A 311 -5.19 27.44 13.13
C GLY A 311 -4.54 27.23 14.51
N ASN A 312 -5.08 27.86 15.56
CA ASN A 312 -4.61 27.69 16.94
C ASN A 312 -5.43 26.62 17.71
N ARG A 313 -6.38 25.95 17.05
CA ARG A 313 -7.45 25.18 17.72
C ARG A 313 -6.94 24.04 18.60
N PHE A 314 -5.89 23.37 18.19
CA PHE A 314 -5.31 22.29 19.02
C PHE A 314 -4.57 22.87 20.23
N TRP A 315 -3.76 23.89 20.02
CA TRP A 315 -2.99 24.53 21.10
C TRP A 315 -3.88 25.12 22.18
N GLU A 316 -4.94 25.85 21.80
CA GLU A 316 -5.90 26.46 22.73
C GLU A 316 -6.63 25.44 23.63
N ASN A 317 -6.67 24.15 23.23
CA ASN A 317 -7.23 23.08 24.04
C ASN A 317 -6.25 22.47 25.06
N VAL A 318 -4.97 22.75 24.94
CA VAL A 318 -3.94 22.16 25.81
C VAL A 318 -3.22 23.20 26.65
N SER A 319 -3.18 24.47 26.22
CA SER A 319 -2.53 25.56 26.93
C SER A 319 -3.41 26.81 26.98
N SER A 320 -3.39 27.49 28.13
CA SER A 320 -4.01 28.82 28.30
C SER A 320 -3.09 29.97 27.85
N GLU A 321 -1.79 29.66 27.63
CA GLU A 321 -0.79 30.64 27.22
C GLU A 321 -0.60 30.60 25.70
N PRO A 322 -0.37 31.76 25.03
CA PRO A 322 -0.01 31.79 23.62
C PRO A 322 1.28 30.98 23.37
N PHE A 323 1.31 30.24 22.26
CA PHE A 323 2.40 29.33 21.91
C PHE A 323 3.80 29.98 22.02
N ASP A 324 3.92 31.22 21.55
CA ASP A 324 5.21 31.92 21.51
C ASP A 324 5.67 32.41 22.89
N GLN A 325 4.80 32.41 23.90
CA GLN A 325 5.11 32.86 25.27
C GLN A 325 5.53 31.70 26.19
N VAL A 326 5.26 30.44 25.81
CA VAL A 326 5.65 29.28 26.63
C VAL A 326 7.16 29.01 26.47
N GLU A 327 7.86 28.96 27.60
CA GLU A 327 9.29 28.58 27.60
C GLU A 327 9.47 27.09 27.30
N MET A 328 10.26 26.77 26.28
CA MET A 328 10.61 25.40 25.90
C MET A 328 11.88 25.38 25.05
N ALA A 329 12.53 24.20 24.95
CA ALA A 329 13.67 23.99 24.08
C ALA A 329 13.29 24.25 22.59
N ALA A 330 14.24 24.73 21.80
CA ALA A 330 14.01 25.08 20.39
C ALA A 330 13.48 23.90 19.59
N GLU A 331 14.07 22.72 19.75
CA GLU A 331 13.67 21.50 19.05
C GLU A 331 12.22 21.09 19.40
N THR A 332 11.84 21.25 20.66
CA THR A 332 10.47 20.99 21.13
C THR A 332 9.49 21.97 20.53
N ARG A 333 9.87 23.26 20.48
CA ARG A 333 9.09 24.33 19.87
C ARG A 333 8.83 24.05 18.39
N ASP A 334 9.87 23.70 17.65
CA ASP A 334 9.76 23.42 16.23
C ASP A 334 8.87 22.19 15.96
N MET A 335 9.03 21.13 16.74
CA MET A 335 8.23 19.93 16.65
C MET A 335 6.75 20.22 16.95
N LEU A 336 6.45 20.93 18.04
CA LEU A 336 5.07 21.28 18.42
C LEU A 336 4.46 22.26 17.41
N ARG A 337 5.23 23.22 16.91
CA ARG A 337 4.76 24.14 15.87
C ARG A 337 4.30 23.38 14.64
N GLU A 338 5.05 22.43 14.17
CA GLU A 338 4.69 21.61 13.01
C GLU A 338 3.56 20.62 13.30
N ALA A 339 3.47 20.09 14.52
CA ALA A 339 2.42 19.16 14.90
C ALA A 339 1.05 19.85 15.03
N GLU A 340 1.02 21.05 15.61
CA GLU A 340 -0.18 21.74 16.04
C GLU A 340 -0.70 22.78 15.02
N PHE A 341 0.22 23.40 14.24
CA PHE A 341 -0.11 24.51 13.34
C PHE A 341 0.19 24.13 11.89
N PHE A 342 -0.85 23.86 11.11
CA PHE A 342 -0.70 23.39 9.73
C PHE A 342 -1.90 23.76 8.84
N ASP A 343 -1.64 23.80 7.56
CA ASP A 343 -2.64 23.93 6.51
C ASP A 343 -2.89 22.55 5.85
N PRO A 344 -3.98 22.39 5.06
CA PRO A 344 -4.23 21.19 4.28
C PRO A 344 -3.03 20.84 3.39
N VAL A 345 -2.74 19.55 3.24
CA VAL A 345 -1.63 19.09 2.42
C VAL A 345 -1.94 19.36 0.93
N ALA A 346 -1.16 20.21 0.29
CA ALA A 346 -1.43 20.70 -1.07
C ALA A 346 -1.55 19.58 -2.12
N SER A 347 -0.84 18.46 -1.94
CA SER A 347 -0.89 17.30 -2.83
C SER A 347 -2.13 16.40 -2.61
N VAL A 348 -2.84 16.54 -1.49
CA VAL A 348 -4.04 15.75 -1.18
C VAL A 348 -5.27 16.42 -1.81
N LYS A 349 -6.01 15.66 -2.63
CA LYS A 349 -7.19 16.16 -3.35
C LYS A 349 -8.46 15.36 -3.08
N ARG A 350 -8.39 14.29 -2.30
CA ARG A 350 -9.56 13.51 -1.84
C ARG A 350 -9.20 12.74 -0.59
N VAL A 351 -10.15 12.59 0.32
CA VAL A 351 -9.99 11.80 1.53
C VAL A 351 -11.14 10.82 1.72
N VAL A 352 -10.83 9.64 2.26
CA VAL A 352 -11.82 8.59 2.54
C VAL A 352 -11.62 8.08 3.96
N PHE A 353 -12.68 8.09 4.73
CA PHE A 353 -12.72 7.60 6.12
C PHE A 353 -13.41 6.24 6.16
N ILE A 354 -12.75 5.24 6.72
CA ILE A 354 -13.31 3.89 6.87
C ILE A 354 -13.38 3.56 8.36
N ALA A 355 -14.59 3.35 8.89
CA ALA A 355 -14.84 3.02 10.30
C ALA A 355 -14.10 3.94 11.28
N THR A 356 -14.07 5.24 11.01
CA THR A 356 -13.24 6.22 11.74
C THR A 356 -13.97 6.76 12.96
N PRO A 357 -13.36 6.73 14.17
CA PRO A 357 -13.98 7.23 15.39
C PRO A 357 -13.85 8.76 15.52
N HIS A 358 -14.55 9.54 14.70
CA HIS A 358 -14.47 11.01 14.73
C HIS A 358 -14.85 11.60 16.08
N ARG A 359 -15.81 10.98 16.81
CA ARG A 359 -16.24 11.40 18.15
C ARG A 359 -15.73 10.49 19.27
N GLY A 360 -14.79 9.60 18.94
CA GLY A 360 -14.20 8.64 19.87
C GLY A 360 -14.88 7.28 19.89
N SER A 361 -14.32 6.37 20.65
CA SER A 361 -14.83 5.02 20.83
C SER A 361 -15.11 4.73 22.29
N TYR A 362 -16.37 4.41 22.63
CA TYR A 362 -16.77 3.98 23.98
C TYR A 362 -16.48 2.50 24.24
N GLN A 363 -16.36 1.70 23.19
CA GLN A 363 -16.24 0.25 23.28
C GLN A 363 -14.79 -0.26 23.18
N ALA A 364 -13.83 0.64 23.16
CA ALA A 364 -12.47 0.28 23.51
C ALA A 364 -12.43 -0.15 25.00
N THR A 365 -13.33 -1.11 25.35
CA THR A 365 -13.53 -1.60 26.69
C THR A 365 -12.26 -2.28 27.20
N GLY A 366 -12.04 -2.16 28.47
CA GLY A 366 -10.91 -2.46 29.32
C GLY A 366 -9.82 -3.43 28.82
N TRP A 367 -10.15 -4.49 28.09
CA TRP A 367 -9.14 -5.45 27.63
C TRP A 367 -8.37 -4.95 26.37
N VAL A 368 -9.05 -4.29 25.41
CA VAL A 368 -8.41 -3.69 24.23
C VAL A 368 -7.54 -2.52 24.67
N LEU A 369 -8.06 -1.66 25.56
CA LEU A 369 -7.30 -0.56 26.16
C LEU A 369 -6.07 -1.04 26.91
N ASN A 370 -6.22 -2.08 27.75
CA ASN A 370 -5.10 -2.63 28.50
C ASN A 370 -4.08 -3.35 27.62
N LEU A 371 -4.53 -4.02 26.56
CA LEU A 371 -3.65 -4.66 25.60
C LEU A 371 -2.87 -3.60 24.82
N VAL A 372 -3.56 -2.59 24.27
CA VAL A 372 -2.94 -1.52 23.51
C VAL A 372 -1.98 -0.70 24.37
N ARG A 373 -2.37 -0.31 25.59
CA ARG A 373 -1.49 0.40 26.55
C ARG A 373 -0.20 -0.36 26.88
N ARG A 374 -0.26 -1.69 26.97
CA ARG A 374 0.94 -2.53 27.20
C ARG A 374 1.89 -2.60 26.01
N LEU A 375 1.40 -2.34 24.82
CA LEU A 375 2.16 -2.43 23.56
C LEU A 375 2.70 -1.07 23.11
N ILE A 376 2.16 0.02 23.65
CA ILE A 376 2.58 1.37 23.32
C ILE A 376 3.94 1.65 23.94
N ARG A 377 4.95 1.82 23.10
CA ARG A 377 6.25 2.37 23.46
C ARG A 377 6.42 3.70 22.74
N LEU A 378 6.31 4.79 23.47
CA LEU A 378 6.64 6.11 22.93
C LEU A 378 8.14 6.19 22.67
N PRO A 379 8.60 6.85 21.59
CA PRO A 379 10.02 7.13 21.39
C PRO A 379 10.58 7.88 22.58
N GLY A 380 11.74 7.44 23.09
CA GLY A 380 12.38 8.06 24.26
C GLY A 380 12.67 9.55 24.06
N THR A 381 13.00 9.95 22.81
CA THR A 381 13.17 11.34 22.41
C THR A 381 11.89 12.17 22.56
N LEU A 382 10.74 11.62 22.21
CA LEU A 382 9.45 12.30 22.36
C LEU A 382 9.10 12.46 23.86
N VAL A 383 9.33 11.42 24.66
CA VAL A 383 9.05 11.43 26.10
C VAL A 383 9.90 12.50 26.78
N SER A 384 11.22 12.50 26.55
CA SER A 384 12.13 13.46 27.20
C SER A 384 11.87 14.90 26.79
N GLN A 385 11.49 15.18 25.56
CA GLN A 385 11.19 16.52 25.06
C GLN A 385 9.89 17.11 25.65
N LEU A 386 8.91 16.27 25.97
CA LEU A 386 7.59 16.71 26.38
C LEU A 386 7.32 16.57 27.90
N GLU A 387 8.05 15.71 28.60
CA GLU A 387 7.88 15.54 30.06
C GLU A 387 8.11 16.83 30.84
N ASP A 388 9.12 17.61 30.46
CA ASP A 388 9.44 18.87 31.14
C ASP A 388 8.38 19.95 30.89
N LEU A 389 7.77 19.94 29.71
CA LEU A 389 6.64 20.82 29.37
C LEU A 389 5.39 20.49 30.19
N LEU A 390 5.05 19.21 30.32
CA LEU A 390 3.86 18.77 31.05
C LEU A 390 3.91 19.10 32.56
N LYS A 391 5.10 19.33 33.11
CA LYS A 391 5.28 19.79 34.50
C LYS A 391 5.04 21.30 34.65
N GLY A 392 4.99 22.04 33.54
CA GLY A 392 4.79 23.50 33.53
C GLY A 392 3.32 23.92 33.81
N GLN A 393 3.13 25.10 34.39
CA GLN A 393 1.80 25.65 34.69
C GLN A 393 0.94 25.85 33.43
N ALA A 394 1.54 26.12 32.29
CA ALA A 394 0.87 26.29 30.99
C ALA A 394 0.02 25.07 30.57
N PHE A 395 0.36 23.88 31.06
CA PHE A 395 -0.31 22.61 30.75
C PHE A 395 -1.17 22.06 31.89
N ALA A 396 -1.36 22.81 32.97
CA ALA A 396 -2.13 22.38 34.14
C ALA A 396 -3.59 21.97 33.76
N GLN A 397 -4.13 22.51 32.66
CA GLN A 397 -5.45 22.16 32.17
C GLN A 397 -5.58 20.73 31.68
N LEU A 398 -4.49 20.07 31.29
CA LEU A 398 -4.51 18.67 30.86
C LEU A 398 -4.79 17.70 32.00
N GLY A 399 -4.57 18.07 33.25
CA GLY A 399 -4.82 17.24 34.42
C GLY A 399 -3.99 15.95 34.46
N THR A 400 -2.93 15.86 33.65
CA THR A 400 -2.05 14.71 33.55
C THR A 400 -0.61 15.15 33.39
N THR A 401 0.31 14.40 34.01
CA THR A 401 1.76 14.55 33.84
C THR A 401 2.33 13.57 32.85
N GLN A 402 1.50 12.72 32.24
CA GLN A 402 1.90 11.72 31.26
C GLN A 402 1.47 12.16 29.86
N LEU A 403 2.31 11.86 28.89
CA LEU A 403 1.99 12.07 27.47
C LEU A 403 0.76 11.24 27.09
N PRO A 404 -0.24 11.86 26.47
CA PRO A 404 -1.39 11.13 25.98
C PRO A 404 -0.97 10.21 24.84
N THR A 405 -1.44 8.98 24.89
CA THR A 405 -1.30 8.02 23.79
C THR A 405 -2.39 8.27 22.75
N SER A 406 -2.28 7.63 21.58
CA SER A 406 -3.35 7.65 20.58
C SER A 406 -4.69 7.16 21.13
N VAL A 407 -4.65 6.17 22.02
CA VAL A 407 -5.86 5.61 22.67
C VAL A 407 -6.50 6.64 23.60
N ASP A 408 -5.68 7.36 24.36
CA ASP A 408 -6.18 8.46 25.20
C ASP A 408 -6.82 9.55 24.32
N ASN A 409 -6.18 9.90 23.18
CA ASN A 409 -6.71 10.86 22.22
C ASN A 409 -8.06 10.43 21.63
N MET A 410 -8.32 9.12 21.47
CA MET A 410 -9.60 8.59 20.95
C MET A 410 -10.67 8.38 22.02
N SER A 411 -10.40 8.68 23.28
CA SER A 411 -11.42 8.64 24.33
C SER A 411 -12.50 9.68 24.05
N PRO A 412 -13.80 9.33 24.15
CA PRO A 412 -14.89 10.26 23.93
C PRO A 412 -14.77 11.49 24.81
N GLY A 413 -14.95 12.67 24.21
CA GLY A 413 -14.82 13.94 24.92
C GLY A 413 -13.39 14.41 25.20
N HIS A 414 -12.36 13.69 24.74
CA HIS A 414 -10.97 14.15 24.82
C HIS A 414 -10.80 15.49 24.09
N PRO A 415 -10.04 16.46 24.65
CA PRO A 415 -9.83 17.79 24.06
C PRO A 415 -9.41 17.75 22.59
N PHE A 416 -8.52 16.84 22.23
CA PHE A 416 -8.09 16.63 20.84
C PHE A 416 -9.25 16.33 19.89
N LEU A 417 -10.15 15.39 20.25
CA LEU A 417 -11.30 15.06 19.38
C LEU A 417 -12.30 16.20 19.28
N ARG A 418 -12.51 16.93 20.37
CA ARG A 418 -13.37 18.13 20.34
C ARG A 418 -12.81 19.15 19.37
N ALA A 419 -11.52 19.47 19.47
CA ALA A 419 -10.86 20.38 18.54
C ALA A 419 -10.96 19.88 17.09
N LEU A 420 -10.67 18.59 16.85
CA LEU A 420 -10.73 18.01 15.51
C LEU A 420 -12.15 18.03 14.92
N ASN A 421 -13.19 17.85 15.73
CA ASN A 421 -14.57 17.88 15.26
C ASN A 421 -15.05 19.29 14.89
N ASP A 422 -14.56 20.30 15.58
CA ASP A 422 -14.89 21.70 15.28
C ASP A 422 -14.24 22.17 13.96
N LEU A 423 -13.15 21.52 13.55
CA LEU A 423 -12.42 21.85 12.31
C LEU A 423 -13.06 21.18 11.10
N LYS A 424 -13.42 22.03 10.12
CA LYS A 424 -14.02 21.59 8.86
C LYS A 424 -12.94 21.13 7.88
N ILE A 425 -13.28 20.13 7.09
CA ILE A 425 -12.49 19.73 5.93
C ILE A 425 -12.48 20.90 4.94
N ASP A 426 -11.31 21.13 4.32
CA ASP A 426 -11.17 22.14 3.27
C ASP A 426 -12.18 21.84 2.14
N PRO A 427 -13.03 22.82 1.75
CA PRO A 427 -14.08 22.60 0.75
C PRO A 427 -13.53 22.22 -0.64
N SER A 428 -12.25 22.43 -0.91
CA SER A 428 -11.60 21.99 -2.14
C SER A 428 -11.19 20.51 -2.14
N ILE A 429 -11.36 19.82 -1.01
CA ILE A 429 -10.97 18.42 -0.81
C ILE A 429 -12.23 17.57 -0.57
N PRO A 430 -12.81 16.94 -1.60
CA PRO A 430 -13.92 16.00 -1.44
C PRO A 430 -13.59 14.93 -0.40
N ALA A 431 -14.56 14.67 0.47
CA ALA A 431 -14.43 13.70 1.55
C ALA A 431 -15.54 12.66 1.48
N HIS A 432 -15.22 11.42 1.83
CA HIS A 432 -16.17 10.31 1.82
C HIS A 432 -16.07 9.52 3.12
N SER A 433 -17.19 9.00 3.60
CA SER A 433 -17.26 8.17 4.81
C SER A 433 -17.83 6.79 4.49
N ILE A 434 -17.15 5.74 4.96
CA ILE A 434 -17.62 4.36 4.92
C ILE A 434 -17.76 3.89 6.36
N ILE A 435 -19.00 3.68 6.80
CA ILE A 435 -19.34 3.36 8.18
C ILE A 435 -19.72 1.89 8.28
N ALA A 436 -18.99 1.14 9.09
CA ALA A 436 -19.33 -0.24 9.40
C ALA A 436 -20.32 -0.32 10.56
N VAL A 437 -21.31 -1.21 10.47
CA VAL A 437 -22.26 -1.48 11.54
C VAL A 437 -22.63 -2.96 11.59
N LEU A 438 -22.86 -3.48 12.79
CA LEU A 438 -23.45 -4.79 13.01
C LEU A 438 -24.97 -4.63 13.17
N GLY A 439 -25.76 -5.29 12.31
CA GLY A 439 -27.21 -5.25 12.31
C GLY A 439 -27.82 -4.22 11.37
N ASP A 440 -29.15 -4.29 11.22
CA ASP A 440 -29.92 -3.51 10.26
C ASP A 440 -30.31 -2.11 10.77
N ALA A 441 -30.79 -1.27 9.84
CA ALA A 441 -31.34 0.04 10.16
C ALA A 441 -32.51 -0.05 11.16
N PRO A 442 -32.77 0.97 12.01
CA PRO A 442 -32.02 2.24 12.09
C PRO A 442 -30.63 2.07 12.68
N PHE A 443 -29.67 2.88 12.20
CA PHE A 443 -28.25 2.71 12.57
C PHE A 443 -27.87 3.44 13.86
N ILE A 444 -28.72 4.36 14.34
CA ILE A 444 -28.52 5.07 15.60
C ILE A 444 -28.41 4.05 16.76
N GLY A 445 -27.37 4.18 17.56
CA GLY A 445 -27.02 3.24 18.63
C GLY A 445 -26.38 1.94 18.17
N LYS A 446 -26.17 1.74 16.86
CA LYS A 446 -25.45 0.59 16.29
C LYS A 446 -23.95 0.84 16.29
N THR A 447 -23.19 -0.25 16.22
CA THR A 447 -21.74 -0.22 16.25
C THR A 447 -21.17 -1.34 15.38
N ASP A 448 -19.93 -1.19 14.94
CA ASP A 448 -19.16 -2.24 14.28
C ASP A 448 -18.43 -3.17 15.28
N GLY A 449 -18.71 -3.03 16.57
CA GLY A 449 -18.04 -3.72 17.68
C GLY A 449 -16.95 -2.88 18.35
N VAL A 450 -16.55 -1.75 17.76
CA VAL A 450 -15.52 -0.83 18.28
C VAL A 450 -15.98 0.62 18.21
N VAL A 451 -16.52 1.04 17.07
CA VAL A 451 -16.95 2.42 16.80
C VAL A 451 -18.46 2.46 16.58
N GLY A 452 -19.15 3.36 17.29
CA GLY A 452 -20.58 3.58 17.08
C GLY A 452 -20.83 4.38 15.79
N TYR A 453 -22.00 4.16 15.16
CA TYR A 453 -22.41 4.88 13.95
C TYR A 453 -22.31 6.40 14.13
N GLU A 454 -22.82 6.93 15.24
CA GLU A 454 -22.80 8.37 15.52
C GLU A 454 -21.37 8.93 15.64
N SER A 455 -20.43 8.10 16.09
CA SER A 455 -19.02 8.48 16.15
C SER A 455 -18.35 8.48 14.79
N ALA A 456 -18.72 7.54 13.92
CA ALA A 456 -18.18 7.44 12.57
C ALA A 456 -18.83 8.41 11.58
N HIS A 457 -20.07 8.83 11.86
CA HIS A 457 -20.79 9.82 11.05
C HIS A 457 -20.11 11.20 11.13
N ILE A 458 -19.88 11.80 9.98
CA ILE A 458 -19.30 13.14 9.85
C ILE A 458 -20.08 13.94 8.81
N GLU A 459 -20.49 15.16 9.20
CA GLU A 459 -21.21 16.06 8.29
C GLU A 459 -20.30 16.68 7.24
N GLY A 460 -20.88 17.05 6.09
CA GLY A 460 -20.17 17.77 5.03
C GLY A 460 -19.30 16.86 4.13
N VAL A 461 -19.48 15.54 4.20
CA VAL A 461 -18.89 14.61 3.24
C VAL A 461 -19.69 14.54 1.94
N GLU A 462 -19.03 14.25 0.83
CA GLU A 462 -19.65 14.11 -0.48
C GLU A 462 -20.49 12.83 -0.58
N SER A 463 -20.05 11.76 0.07
CA SER A 463 -20.82 10.52 0.21
C SER A 463 -20.60 9.84 1.55
N GLU A 464 -21.67 9.19 2.04
CA GLU A 464 -21.63 8.29 3.17
C GLU A 464 -22.20 6.93 2.76
N LYS A 465 -21.42 5.87 2.96
CA LYS A 465 -21.83 4.49 2.71
C LYS A 465 -21.83 3.70 4.02
N VAL A 466 -22.98 3.14 4.38
CA VAL A 466 -23.06 2.18 5.49
C VAL A 466 -22.83 0.78 4.96
N VAL A 467 -22.01 0.00 5.66
CA VAL A 467 -21.64 -1.38 5.34
C VAL A 467 -21.95 -2.28 6.53
N HIS A 468 -22.63 -3.41 6.27
CA HIS A 468 -22.97 -4.38 7.31
C HIS A 468 -21.78 -5.30 7.61
N SER A 469 -20.86 -4.83 8.44
CA SER A 469 -19.67 -5.58 8.83
C SER A 469 -19.15 -5.16 10.20
N GLY A 470 -18.22 -5.96 10.74
CA GLY A 470 -17.44 -5.57 11.91
C GLY A 470 -16.38 -4.51 11.58
N HIS A 471 -15.63 -4.08 12.61
CA HIS A 471 -14.68 -2.98 12.53
C HIS A 471 -13.59 -3.13 11.45
N SER A 472 -13.10 -4.34 11.18
CA SER A 472 -12.10 -4.62 10.13
C SER A 472 -12.71 -4.65 8.72
N THR A 473 -13.46 -3.62 8.37
CA THR A 473 -14.26 -3.56 7.13
C THR A 473 -13.47 -3.23 5.86
N GLN A 474 -12.19 -2.82 5.96
CA GLN A 474 -11.39 -2.43 4.79
C GLN A 474 -11.18 -3.55 3.77
N ALA A 475 -11.36 -4.81 4.16
CA ALA A 475 -11.36 -5.98 3.27
C ALA A 475 -12.77 -6.44 2.88
N HIS A 476 -13.82 -5.77 3.35
CA HIS A 476 -15.20 -6.16 3.02
C HIS A 476 -15.55 -5.77 1.58
N PRO A 477 -16.21 -6.64 0.81
CA PRO A 477 -16.51 -6.37 -0.61
C PRO A 477 -17.27 -5.08 -0.87
N GLU A 478 -18.24 -4.71 -0.03
CA GLU A 478 -18.98 -3.45 -0.18
C GLU A 478 -18.10 -2.22 0.12
N THR A 479 -17.19 -2.31 1.08
CA THR A 479 -16.21 -1.24 1.36
C THR A 479 -15.27 -1.05 0.16
N ILE A 480 -14.76 -2.16 -0.38
CA ILE A 480 -13.90 -2.15 -1.56
C ILE A 480 -14.64 -1.57 -2.77
N ALA A 481 -15.88 -2.02 -3.02
CA ALA A 481 -16.69 -1.50 -4.12
C ALA A 481 -16.91 0.01 -4.03
N GLU A 482 -17.14 0.55 -2.82
CA GLU A 482 -17.28 1.99 -2.61
C GLU A 482 -15.95 2.73 -2.82
N VAL A 483 -14.82 2.18 -2.35
CA VAL A 483 -13.49 2.76 -2.62
C VAL A 483 -13.22 2.78 -4.12
N LEU A 484 -13.49 1.70 -4.86
CA LEU A 484 -13.33 1.66 -6.32
C LEU A 484 -14.21 2.72 -7.02
N ARG A 485 -15.47 2.89 -6.58
CA ARG A 485 -16.35 3.94 -7.09
C ARG A 485 -15.73 5.33 -6.88
N ILE A 486 -15.25 5.62 -5.68
CA ILE A 486 -14.63 6.89 -5.33
C ILE A 486 -13.37 7.16 -6.15
N LEU A 487 -12.53 6.15 -6.35
CA LEU A 487 -11.31 6.29 -7.16
C LEU A 487 -11.62 6.52 -8.64
N ARG A 488 -12.63 5.84 -9.19
CA ARG A 488 -13.09 6.07 -10.59
C ARG A 488 -13.60 7.49 -10.78
N GLU A 489 -14.36 8.00 -9.81
CA GLU A 489 -14.85 9.38 -9.79
C GLU A 489 -13.69 10.37 -9.72
N HIS A 490 -12.73 10.15 -8.81
CA HIS A 490 -11.55 11.02 -8.67
C HIS A 490 -10.71 11.07 -9.94
N PHE A 491 -10.58 9.95 -10.65
CA PHE A 491 -9.88 9.92 -11.93
C PHE A 491 -10.63 10.71 -13.02
N GLY A 492 -11.95 10.62 -13.06
CA GLY A 492 -12.82 11.32 -14.03
C GLY A 492 -12.96 12.83 -13.77
N SER A 493 -12.77 13.28 -12.53
CA SER A 493 -12.77 14.70 -12.19
C SER A 493 -11.46 15.36 -12.65
N ARG A 494 -11.55 16.24 -13.66
CA ARG A 494 -10.43 17.03 -14.19
C ARG A 494 -10.21 18.31 -13.42
#